data_09cac95bcf1c1e5edf0125f644a552ad
#
_entry.id   09cac95bcf1c1e5edf0125f644a552ad
#
_cell.length_a   1.000
_cell.length_b   1.000
_cell.length_c   1.000
_cell.angle_alpha   90.00
_cell.angle_beta   90.00
_cell.angle_gamma   90.00
#
_symmetry.space_group_name_H-M   'P 1'
#
loop_
_entity.id
_entity.type
_entity.pdbx_description
1 polymer ?
#
loop_
_entity_poly.entity_id
_entity_poly.type
_entity_poly.pdbx_seq_one_letter_code
_entity_poly.pdbx_strand_id
1 'polypeptide(L)'
;MGWGWILLFAAGCAEIIFALSLKLNEGFTRLWPSIVTMISGGGSFYLLMMAIKTLPLGTAYAVWTGMGAVGVAVLGIFLFKESADWWRLASISLIVLGIVGLKLTDIE
;
A
#
# COMPACT_ATOMS: atom_id res chain seq x y z
N MET A 1 -6.74 6.54 18.69
CA MET A 1 -5.77 5.78 17.95
C MET A 1 -5.93 4.31 18.28
N GLY A 2 -6.24 3.52 17.57
CA GLY A 2 -6.51 2.18 17.97
C GLY A 2 -5.93 1.17 17.00
N TRP A 3 -6.40 -0.03 17.16
CA TRP A 3 -5.98 -1.11 16.31
C TRP A 3 -6.28 -0.85 14.84
N GLY A 4 -7.31 -0.04 14.55
CA GLY A 4 -7.70 0.26 13.18
C GLY A 4 -6.54 0.82 12.36
N TRP A 5 -5.82 1.80 12.90
CA TRP A 5 -4.69 2.39 12.18
C TRP A 5 -3.51 1.43 12.07
N ILE A 6 -3.28 0.62 13.10
CA ILE A 6 -2.22 -0.39 13.05
C ILE A 6 -2.54 -1.42 11.96
N LEU A 7 -3.78 -1.89 11.94
CA LEU A 7 -4.22 -2.85 10.92
C LEU A 7 -4.16 -2.26 9.53
N LEU A 8 -4.53 -1.00 9.39
CA LEU A 8 -4.49 -0.31 8.11
C LEU A 8 -3.06 -0.17 7.60
N PHE A 9 -2.13 0.19 8.49
CA PHE A 9 -0.73 0.31 8.12
C PHE A 9 -0.18 -1.06 7.69
N ALA A 10 -0.51 -2.11 8.42
CA ALA A 10 -0.10 -3.47 8.06
C ALA A 10 -0.68 -3.88 6.72
N ALA A 11 -1.95 -3.51 6.45
CA ALA A 11 -2.58 -3.79 5.16
C ALA A 11 -1.84 -3.09 4.03
N GLY A 12 -1.43 -1.85 4.26
CA GLY A 12 -0.67 -1.10 3.25
C GLY A 12 0.69 -1.74 2.96
N CYS A 13 1.36 -2.22 3.99
CA CYS A 13 2.63 -2.93 3.81
C CYS A 13 2.44 -4.22 3.03
N ALA A 14 1.39 -4.98 3.33
CA ALA A 14 1.09 -6.21 2.59
C ALA A 14 0.75 -5.91 1.14
N GLU A 15 0.11 -4.77 0.88
CA GLU A 15 -0.23 -4.33 -0.47
C GLU A 15 1.04 -4.06 -1.29
N ILE A 16 2.06 -3.49 -0.66
CA ILE A 16 3.34 -3.24 -1.32
C ILE A 16 3.96 -4.57 -1.74
N ILE A 17 3.97 -5.55 -0.83
CA ILE A 17 4.51 -6.88 -1.13
C ILE A 17 3.71 -7.53 -2.27
N PHE A 18 2.38 -7.39 -2.21
CA PHE A 18 1.49 -7.90 -3.25
C PHE A 18 1.86 -7.34 -4.62
N ALA A 19 2.02 -6.02 -4.72
CA ALA A 19 2.31 -5.39 -6.01
C ALA A 19 3.68 -5.79 -6.54
N LEU A 20 4.70 -5.85 -5.67
CA LEU A 20 6.04 -6.25 -6.11
C LEU A 20 6.07 -7.69 -6.59
N SER A 21 5.43 -8.59 -5.85
CA SER A 21 5.40 -10.00 -6.25
C SER A 21 4.55 -10.21 -7.50
N LEU A 22 3.53 -9.38 -7.68
CA LEU A 22 2.70 -9.44 -8.88
C LEU A 22 3.54 -9.16 -10.13
N LYS A 23 4.45 -8.20 -10.05
CA LYS A 23 5.37 -7.95 -11.16
C LYS A 23 6.34 -9.11 -11.35
N LEU A 24 6.87 -9.63 -10.26
CA LEU A 24 7.90 -10.68 -10.31
C LEU A 24 7.35 -12.05 -10.71
N ASN A 25 6.04 -12.27 -10.57
CA ASN A 25 5.48 -13.59 -10.89
C ASN A 25 5.27 -13.82 -12.40
N GLU A 26 5.48 -12.78 -13.22
CA GLU A 26 5.47 -12.87 -14.68
C GLU A 26 4.21 -13.55 -15.21
N GLY A 27 3.06 -13.00 -14.84
CA GLY A 27 1.78 -13.53 -15.27
C GLY A 27 1.41 -14.84 -14.60
N PHE A 28 1.85 -15.01 -13.34
CA PHE A 28 1.62 -16.22 -12.55
C PHE A 28 2.31 -17.45 -13.12
N THR A 29 3.44 -17.24 -13.82
CA THR A 29 4.22 -18.33 -14.37
C THR A 29 5.34 -18.77 -13.43
N ARG A 30 5.72 -17.92 -12.45
CA ARG A 30 6.76 -18.25 -11.49
C ARG A 30 6.12 -18.62 -10.16
N LEU A 31 6.48 -19.79 -9.64
CA LEU A 31 5.79 -20.38 -8.49
C LEU A 31 5.88 -19.55 -7.22
N TRP A 32 7.10 -19.23 -6.77
CA TRP A 32 7.25 -18.58 -5.47
C TRP A 32 6.70 -17.15 -5.47
N PRO A 33 6.98 -16.31 -6.47
CA PRO A 33 6.33 -14.99 -6.52
C PRO A 33 4.82 -15.08 -6.60
N SER A 34 4.29 -16.09 -7.28
CA SER A 34 2.84 -16.27 -7.38
C SER A 34 2.22 -16.60 -6.03
N ILE A 35 2.88 -17.46 -5.26
CA ILE A 35 2.42 -17.81 -3.90
C ILE A 35 2.44 -16.57 -3.02
N VAL A 36 3.52 -15.79 -3.07
CA VAL A 36 3.64 -14.55 -2.30
C VAL A 36 2.54 -13.58 -2.69
N THR A 37 2.23 -13.46 -3.99
CA THR A 37 1.16 -12.60 -4.47
C THR A 37 -0.18 -12.98 -3.85
N MET A 38 -0.51 -14.27 -3.86
CA MET A 38 -1.79 -14.73 -3.33
C MET A 38 -1.88 -14.50 -1.83
N ILE A 39 -0.83 -14.83 -1.09
CA ILE A 39 -0.84 -14.68 0.36
C ILE A 39 -0.88 -13.21 0.77
N SER A 40 -0.03 -12.37 0.16
CA SER A 40 0.02 -10.96 0.52
C SER A 40 -1.22 -10.22 0.10
N GLY A 41 -1.78 -10.54 -1.08
CA GLY A 41 -3.02 -9.94 -1.53
C GLY A 41 -4.17 -10.28 -0.61
N GLY A 42 -4.34 -11.56 -0.29
CA GLY A 42 -5.38 -12.01 0.63
C GLY A 42 -5.20 -11.41 2.02
N GLY A 43 -3.96 -11.39 2.51
CA GLY A 43 -3.65 -10.81 3.81
C GLY A 43 -3.93 -9.32 3.86
N SER A 44 -3.59 -8.60 2.79
CA SER A 44 -3.83 -7.16 2.71
C SER A 44 -5.33 -6.85 2.77
N PHE A 45 -6.14 -7.57 1.99
CA PHE A 45 -7.59 -7.37 2.01
C PHE A 45 -8.17 -7.75 3.36
N TYR A 46 -7.69 -8.82 3.97
CA TYR A 46 -8.18 -9.21 5.29
C TYR A 46 -7.89 -8.13 6.33
N LEU A 47 -6.68 -7.60 6.35
CA LEU A 47 -6.30 -6.55 7.29
C LEU A 47 -7.10 -5.28 7.03
N LEU A 48 -7.33 -4.94 5.77
CA LEU A 48 -8.16 -3.80 5.43
C LEU A 48 -9.59 -3.99 5.93
N MET A 49 -10.14 -5.19 5.73
CA MET A 49 -11.47 -5.50 6.23
C MET A 49 -11.57 -5.29 7.73
N MET A 50 -10.56 -5.74 8.46
CA MET A 50 -10.55 -5.54 9.91
C MET A 50 -10.43 -4.07 10.28
N ALA A 51 -9.62 -3.30 9.53
CA ALA A 51 -9.43 -1.88 9.80
C ALA A 51 -10.72 -1.09 9.63
N ILE A 52 -11.50 -1.39 8.61
CA ILE A 52 -12.73 -0.62 8.34
C ILE A 52 -13.86 -0.93 9.30
N LYS A 53 -13.68 -1.85 10.23
CA LYS A 53 -14.64 -2.03 11.31
C LYS A 53 -14.66 -0.84 12.24
N THR A 54 -13.53 -0.13 12.36
CA THR A 54 -13.42 1.01 13.28
C THR A 54 -13.08 2.32 12.58
N LEU A 55 -12.64 2.27 11.33
CA LEU A 55 -12.27 3.47 10.58
C LEU A 55 -13.27 3.74 9.46
N PRO A 56 -13.46 5.01 9.08
CA PRO A 56 -14.30 5.32 7.93
C PRO A 56 -13.76 4.64 6.68
N LEU A 57 -14.65 4.10 5.86
CA LEU A 57 -14.25 3.37 4.67
C LEU A 57 -13.43 4.24 3.72
N GLY A 58 -13.89 5.46 3.48
CA GLY A 58 -13.19 6.35 2.55
C GLY A 58 -11.78 6.65 3.00
N THR A 59 -11.60 6.96 4.28
CA THR A 59 -10.27 7.23 4.84
C THR A 59 -9.39 6.00 4.76
N ALA A 60 -9.90 4.85 5.17
CA ALA A 60 -9.12 3.62 5.17
C ALA A 60 -8.71 3.22 3.76
N TYR A 61 -9.63 3.30 2.81
CA TYR A 61 -9.34 2.91 1.44
C TYR A 61 -8.32 3.85 0.79
N ALA A 62 -8.47 5.17 1.00
CA ALA A 62 -7.54 6.14 0.46
C ALA A 62 -6.14 5.95 1.02
N VAL A 63 -6.03 5.71 2.33
CA VAL A 63 -4.73 5.47 2.95
C VAL A 63 -4.12 4.15 2.47
N TRP A 64 -4.92 3.10 2.41
CA TRP A 64 -4.47 1.79 1.95
C TRP A 64 -3.91 1.85 0.53
N THR A 65 -4.69 2.41 -0.39
CA THR A 65 -4.24 2.52 -1.78
C THR A 65 -3.08 3.49 -1.92
N GLY A 66 -3.10 4.58 -1.17
CA GLY A 66 -2.02 5.57 -1.20
C GLY A 66 -0.71 5.00 -0.68
N MET A 67 -0.74 4.27 0.42
CA MET A 67 0.45 3.63 0.96
C MET A 67 1.03 2.62 -0.03
N GLY A 68 0.16 1.81 -0.63
CA GLY A 68 0.60 0.86 -1.64
C GLY A 68 1.27 1.57 -2.81
N ALA A 69 0.62 2.62 -3.30
CA ALA A 69 1.15 3.38 -4.43
C ALA A 69 2.50 4.02 -4.11
N VAL A 70 2.61 4.66 -2.95
CA VAL A 70 3.86 5.30 -2.54
C VAL A 70 4.98 4.28 -2.37
N GLY A 71 4.69 3.19 -1.66
CA GLY A 71 5.69 2.16 -1.41
C GLY A 71 6.20 1.54 -2.70
N VAL A 72 5.29 1.20 -3.61
CA VAL A 72 5.67 0.60 -4.88
C VAL A 72 6.42 1.60 -5.76
N ALA A 73 5.99 2.86 -5.76
CA ALA A 73 6.66 3.88 -6.56
C ALA A 73 8.08 4.12 -6.09
N VAL A 74 8.29 4.18 -4.76
CA VAL A 74 9.61 4.37 -4.19
C VAL A 74 10.50 3.14 -4.46
N LEU A 75 9.99 1.95 -4.18
CA LEU A 75 10.76 0.74 -4.40
C LEU A 75 11.01 0.49 -5.89
N GLY A 76 10.10 0.92 -6.75
CA GLY A 76 10.31 0.81 -8.19
C GLY A 76 11.52 1.59 -8.66
N ILE A 77 11.79 2.74 -8.05
CA ILE A 77 12.98 3.51 -8.38
C ILE A 77 14.25 2.69 -8.10
N PHE A 78 14.29 2.04 -6.94
CA PHE A 78 15.48 1.30 -6.52
C PHE A 78 15.58 -0.10 -7.14
N LEU A 79 14.46 -0.81 -7.24
CA LEU A 79 14.48 -2.21 -7.68
C LEU A 79 14.33 -2.37 -9.18
N PHE A 80 13.57 -1.49 -9.82
CA PHE A 80 13.26 -1.61 -11.25
C PHE A 80 13.80 -0.45 -12.06
N LYS A 81 14.62 0.39 -11.44
CA LYS A 81 15.27 1.52 -12.10
C LYS A 81 14.29 2.46 -12.78
N GLU A 82 13.16 2.66 -12.16
CA GLU A 82 12.17 3.60 -12.68
C GLU A 82 12.62 5.03 -12.44
N SER A 83 11.99 5.96 -13.14
CA SER A 83 12.37 7.36 -13.11
C SER A 83 12.22 7.97 -11.73
N ALA A 84 13.19 8.81 -11.34
CA ALA A 84 13.13 9.60 -10.11
C ALA A 84 13.17 11.09 -10.45
N ASP A 85 12.51 11.50 -11.54
CA ASP A 85 12.50 12.90 -11.93
C ASP A 85 11.62 13.74 -10.99
N TRP A 86 11.71 15.05 -11.14
CA TRP A 86 11.00 15.97 -10.25
C TRP A 86 9.50 15.76 -10.24
N TRP A 87 8.91 15.53 -11.41
CA TRP A 87 7.46 15.40 -11.50
C TRP A 87 6.98 14.15 -10.76
N ARG A 88 7.74 13.06 -10.88
CA ARG A 88 7.40 11.82 -10.20
C ARG A 88 7.56 11.97 -8.68
N LEU A 89 8.66 12.57 -8.25
CA LEU A 89 8.91 12.77 -6.82
C LEU A 89 7.89 13.73 -6.21
N ALA A 90 7.53 14.79 -6.92
CA ALA A 90 6.51 15.72 -6.46
C ALA A 90 5.16 15.02 -6.31
N SER A 91 4.80 14.18 -7.27
CA SER A 91 3.53 13.47 -7.24
C SER A 91 3.47 12.48 -6.07
N ILE A 92 4.56 11.73 -5.83
CA ILE A 92 4.65 10.81 -4.70
C ILE A 92 4.51 11.59 -3.39
N SER A 93 5.15 12.76 -3.30
CA SER A 93 5.07 13.59 -2.11
C SER A 93 3.64 14.06 -1.83
N LEU A 94 2.89 14.39 -2.88
CA LEU A 94 1.49 14.80 -2.73
C LEU A 94 0.64 13.66 -2.15
N ILE A 95 0.89 12.44 -2.56
CA ILE A 95 0.18 11.29 -2.01
C ILE A 95 0.50 11.14 -0.51
N VAL A 96 1.77 11.23 -0.15
CA VAL A 96 2.19 11.14 1.24
C VAL A 96 1.53 12.22 2.09
N LEU A 97 1.52 13.46 1.59
CA LEU A 97 0.89 14.57 2.30
C LEU A 97 -0.61 14.33 2.48
N GLY A 98 -1.27 13.76 1.47
CA GLY A 98 -2.67 13.42 1.57
C GLY A 98 -2.94 12.38 2.65
N ILE A 99 -2.09 11.36 2.75
CA ILE A 99 -2.21 10.34 3.79
C ILE A 99 -2.05 10.94 5.17
N VAL A 100 -1.02 11.78 5.34
CA VAL A 100 -0.79 12.47 6.60
C VAL A 100 -1.98 13.34 6.96
N GLY A 101 -2.52 14.06 5.97
CA GLY A 101 -3.69 14.89 6.18
C GLY A 101 -4.90 14.10 6.66
N LEU A 102 -5.13 12.93 6.06
CA LEU A 102 -6.24 12.08 6.47
C LEU A 102 -6.05 11.57 7.90
N LYS A 103 -4.83 11.21 8.25
CA LYS A 103 -4.53 10.76 9.61
C LYS A 103 -4.81 11.88 10.61
N LEU A 104 -4.44 13.11 10.26
CA LEU A 104 -4.64 14.26 11.14
C LEU A 104 -6.12 14.60 11.30
N THR A 105 -6.97 14.29 10.33
CA THR A 105 -8.41 14.52 10.47
C THR A 105 -9.07 13.48 11.35
N ASP A 106 -8.44 12.34 11.55
CA ASP A 106 -8.94 11.30 12.44
C ASP A 106 -8.34 11.52 13.82
N ILE A 107 -9.05 12.25 14.64
CA ILE A 107 -8.56 12.64 15.96
C ILE A 107 -8.96 11.68 17.06
N GLU A 108 -9.52 10.57 16.72
CA GLU A 108 -9.91 9.54 17.68
C GLU A 108 -8.74 8.86 18.33
#